data_f8f7f6ae026a1c7793498b979d849391
#
_entry.id   f8f7f6ae026a1c7793498b979d849391
#
_cell.length_a   1.000
_cell.length_b   1.000
_cell.length_c   1.000
_cell.angle_alpha   90.00
_cell.angle_beta   90.00
_cell.angle_gamma   90.00
#
_symmetry.space_group_name_H-M   'P 1'
#
loop_
_entity.id
_entity.type
_entity.pdbx_description
1 polymer ?
#
loop_
_entity_poly.entity_id
_entity_poly.type
_entity_poly.pdbx_seq_one_letter_code
_entity_poly.pdbx_strand_id
1 'polypeptide(L)'
;MTKHDAERKRKILDFIAATLRTRGYPPSVREIAVAVDLASTSAVHHHLQMLEREGYLERGAAQSRAMRLTPMAAMRLGLSGELMPQSAAAEAHILPIVGEIAAGGPIEAYQDASESMAVPDLLAPSGDAYVLRVRGDSMIDAHIQDGDFVLIRPQETARDGDIVVAQVEENSVTLKQFFKEAGRIRLQPANPEYPPMFYTDVRIQGKLIGVIRRLD
;
A
#
# COMPACT_ATOMS: atom_id res chain seq x y z
N MET A 1 5.69 39.30 -0.58
CA MET A 1 4.37 38.66 -0.48
C MET A 1 3.38 39.71 0.02
N THR A 2 2.42 40.09 -0.78
CA THR A 2 1.47 41.16 -0.41
C THR A 2 0.41 40.60 0.55
N LYS A 3 -0.09 41.44 1.48
CA LYS A 3 -1.17 41.08 2.43
C LYS A 3 -2.39 40.49 1.70
N HIS A 4 -2.63 40.93 0.49
CA HIS A 4 -3.71 40.51 -0.40
C HIS A 4 -3.53 39.03 -0.92
N ASP A 5 -2.28 38.61 -1.19
CA ASP A 5 -1.98 37.24 -1.60
C ASP A 5 -2.22 36.22 -0.47
N ALA A 6 -1.85 36.58 0.75
CA ALA A 6 -2.05 35.74 1.92
C ALA A 6 -3.55 35.55 2.24
N GLU A 7 -4.35 36.60 2.10
CA GLU A 7 -5.80 36.52 2.29
C GLU A 7 -6.49 35.67 1.21
N ARG A 8 -6.04 35.80 -0.03
CA ARG A 8 -6.58 35.01 -1.15
C ARG A 8 -6.25 33.53 -1.02
N LYS A 9 -5.03 33.18 -0.65
CA LYS A 9 -4.64 31.81 -0.34
C LYS A 9 -5.50 31.19 0.77
N ARG A 10 -5.76 31.95 1.82
CA ARG A 10 -6.63 31.52 2.92
C ARG A 10 -8.05 31.24 2.43
N LYS A 11 -8.65 32.15 1.66
CA LYS A 11 -9.99 31.94 1.07
C LYS A 11 -10.08 30.68 0.21
N ILE A 12 -9.02 30.40 -0.58
CA ILE A 12 -8.92 29.17 -1.39
C ILE A 12 -8.93 27.94 -0.48
N LEU A 13 -8.10 27.91 0.56
CA LEU A 13 -8.04 26.80 1.50
C LEU A 13 -9.36 26.61 2.24
N ASP A 14 -9.99 27.69 2.73
CA ASP A 14 -11.28 27.65 3.41
C ASP A 14 -12.37 27.05 2.49
N PHE A 15 -12.41 27.45 1.22
CA PHE A 15 -13.37 26.94 0.25
C PHE A 15 -13.14 25.47 -0.09
N ILE A 16 -11.89 25.05 -0.27
CA ILE A 16 -11.55 23.63 -0.49
C ILE A 16 -11.99 22.81 0.72
N ALA A 17 -11.67 23.27 1.92
CA ALA A 17 -12.04 22.61 3.15
C ALA A 17 -13.56 22.48 3.33
N ALA A 18 -14.31 23.55 3.09
CA ALA A 18 -15.77 23.55 3.17
C ALA A 18 -16.38 22.56 2.15
N THR A 19 -15.85 22.53 0.91
CA THR A 19 -16.34 21.65 -0.14
C THR A 19 -16.07 20.17 0.19
N LEU A 20 -14.87 19.86 0.69
CA LEU A 20 -14.52 18.50 1.14
C LEU A 20 -15.44 18.01 2.27
N ARG A 21 -15.79 18.90 3.21
CA ARG A 21 -16.74 18.57 4.31
C ARG A 21 -18.17 18.29 3.82
N THR A 22 -18.62 19.02 2.82
CA THR A 22 -20.02 18.91 2.38
C THR A 22 -20.25 17.86 1.30
N ARG A 23 -19.24 17.63 0.43
CA ARG A 23 -19.38 16.78 -0.76
C ARG A 23 -18.47 15.53 -0.73
N GLY A 24 -17.47 15.47 0.16
CA GLY A 24 -16.49 14.37 0.23
C GLY A 24 -15.44 14.37 -0.89
N TYR A 25 -15.49 15.32 -1.85
CA TYR A 25 -14.51 15.47 -2.93
C TYR A 25 -14.13 16.95 -3.13
N PRO A 26 -12.92 17.24 -3.64
CA PRO A 26 -12.44 18.60 -3.81
C PRO A 26 -13.19 19.36 -4.92
N PRO A 27 -13.25 20.71 -4.83
CA PRO A 27 -13.83 21.54 -5.86
C PRO A 27 -12.96 21.55 -7.13
N SER A 28 -13.58 21.80 -8.28
CA SER A 28 -12.87 22.07 -9.53
C SER A 28 -12.19 23.44 -9.50
N VAL A 29 -11.19 23.63 -10.36
CA VAL A 29 -10.50 24.94 -10.52
C VAL A 29 -11.47 26.06 -10.88
N ARG A 30 -12.53 25.76 -11.65
CA ARG A 30 -13.56 26.74 -12.01
C ARG A 30 -14.42 27.13 -10.82
N GLU A 31 -14.81 26.19 -9.98
CA GLU A 31 -15.55 26.47 -8.74
C GLU A 31 -14.72 27.31 -7.78
N ILE A 32 -13.41 27.03 -7.66
CA ILE A 32 -12.48 27.85 -6.86
C ILE A 32 -12.41 29.27 -7.42
N ALA A 33 -12.28 29.45 -8.75
CA ALA A 33 -12.21 30.78 -9.38
C ALA A 33 -13.42 31.62 -9.02
N VAL A 34 -14.62 31.05 -9.11
CA VAL A 34 -15.88 31.71 -8.77
C VAL A 34 -15.93 32.06 -7.28
N ALA A 35 -15.57 31.12 -6.40
CA ALA A 35 -15.66 31.28 -4.95
C ALA A 35 -14.73 32.36 -4.38
N VAL A 36 -13.56 32.60 -5.03
CA VAL A 36 -12.57 33.57 -4.57
C VAL A 36 -12.46 34.82 -5.47
N ASP A 37 -13.43 34.99 -6.38
CA ASP A 37 -13.54 36.13 -7.30
C ASP A 37 -12.28 36.33 -8.13
N LEU A 38 -11.81 35.28 -8.79
CA LEU A 38 -10.69 35.31 -9.72
C LEU A 38 -11.19 35.22 -11.16
N ALA A 39 -10.80 36.21 -11.97
CA ALA A 39 -11.23 36.35 -13.35
C ALA A 39 -10.71 35.22 -14.29
N SER A 40 -9.68 34.46 -13.87
CA SER A 40 -9.10 33.41 -14.71
C SER A 40 -8.72 32.16 -13.92
N THR A 41 -8.87 30.99 -14.56
CA THR A 41 -8.41 29.69 -14.02
C THR A 41 -6.88 29.64 -13.91
N SER A 42 -6.14 30.41 -14.72
CA SER A 42 -4.68 30.51 -14.65
C SER A 42 -4.21 31.14 -13.34
N ALA A 43 -4.93 32.14 -12.84
CA ALA A 43 -4.64 32.75 -11.54
C ALA A 43 -4.88 31.77 -10.39
N VAL A 44 -5.93 30.95 -10.47
CA VAL A 44 -6.19 29.86 -9.50
C VAL A 44 -5.06 28.84 -9.54
N HIS A 45 -4.63 28.40 -10.72
CA HIS A 45 -3.52 27.46 -10.85
C HIS A 45 -2.24 27.98 -10.20
N HIS A 46 -1.94 29.27 -10.37
CA HIS A 46 -0.79 29.90 -9.73
C HIS A 46 -0.88 29.84 -8.20
N HIS A 47 -2.03 30.20 -7.63
CA HIS A 47 -2.23 30.12 -6.17
C HIS A 47 -2.20 28.69 -5.63
N LEU A 48 -2.76 27.72 -6.37
CA LEU A 48 -2.70 26.30 -5.99
C LEU A 48 -1.26 25.77 -6.00
N GLN A 49 -0.43 26.11 -7.00
CA GLN A 49 0.99 25.77 -7.02
C GLN A 49 1.77 26.38 -5.84
N MET A 50 1.43 27.62 -5.46
CA MET A 50 2.06 28.22 -4.29
C MET A 50 1.66 27.50 -3.00
N LEU A 51 0.39 27.15 -2.83
CA LEU A 51 -0.11 26.40 -1.68
C LEU A 51 0.51 24.99 -1.59
N GLU A 52 0.77 24.37 -2.74
CA GLU A 52 1.47 23.08 -2.85
C GLU A 52 2.95 23.24 -2.43
N ARG A 53 3.67 24.25 -2.92
CA ARG A 53 5.05 24.55 -2.53
C ARG A 53 5.17 24.92 -1.04
N GLU A 54 4.16 25.57 -0.48
CA GLU A 54 4.09 25.91 0.95
C GLU A 54 3.65 24.74 1.82
N GLY A 55 3.36 23.56 1.21
CA GLY A 55 2.99 22.34 1.91
C GLY A 55 1.57 22.32 2.47
N TYR A 56 0.65 23.16 1.97
CA TYR A 56 -0.77 23.16 2.38
C TYR A 56 -1.65 22.25 1.51
N LEU A 57 -1.22 21.94 0.29
CA LEU A 57 -1.94 21.07 -0.66
C LEU A 57 -1.01 20.02 -1.22
N GLU A 58 -1.58 18.85 -1.50
CA GLU A 58 -0.98 17.79 -2.32
C GLU A 58 -1.84 17.58 -3.56
N ARG A 59 -1.20 17.37 -4.73
CA ARG A 59 -1.85 17.09 -6.00
C ARG A 59 -1.29 15.81 -6.61
N GLY A 60 -2.17 14.85 -6.86
CA GLY A 60 -1.77 13.61 -7.54
C GLY A 60 -1.46 13.86 -9.02
N ALA A 61 -0.37 13.27 -9.52
CA ALA A 61 0.17 13.49 -10.87
C ALA A 61 -0.75 13.02 -12.02
N ALA A 62 -1.78 12.21 -11.76
CA ALA A 62 -2.55 11.52 -12.80
C ALA A 62 -4.03 11.94 -12.93
N GLN A 63 -4.61 12.71 -12.01
CA GLN A 63 -6.02 13.08 -12.10
C GLN A 63 -6.25 14.53 -11.67
N SER A 64 -6.99 15.30 -12.47
CA SER A 64 -7.34 16.71 -12.23
C SER A 64 -8.22 16.95 -10.97
N ARG A 65 -8.64 15.88 -10.27
CA ARG A 65 -9.46 15.90 -9.06
C ARG A 65 -8.72 15.39 -7.81
N ALA A 66 -7.44 15.05 -7.91
CA ALA A 66 -6.65 14.58 -6.78
C ALA A 66 -6.02 15.74 -6.00
N MET A 67 -6.85 16.60 -5.39
CA MET A 67 -6.41 17.69 -4.53
C MET A 67 -6.71 17.33 -3.08
N ARG A 68 -5.67 17.33 -2.21
CA ARG A 68 -5.79 17.00 -0.79
C ARG A 68 -5.24 18.13 0.06
N LEU A 69 -5.88 18.40 1.20
CA LEU A 69 -5.35 19.28 2.22
C LEU A 69 -4.34 18.50 3.09
N THR A 70 -3.19 19.09 3.34
CA THR A 70 -2.21 18.49 4.27
C THR A 70 -2.63 18.68 5.72
N PRO A 71 -2.05 17.91 6.68
CA PRO A 71 -2.24 18.14 8.10
C PRO A 71 -1.88 19.57 8.53
N MET A 72 -0.89 20.19 7.88
CA MET A 72 -0.49 21.58 8.12
C MET A 72 -1.58 22.58 7.72
N ALA A 73 -2.29 22.32 6.61
CA ALA A 73 -3.43 23.14 6.21
C ALA A 73 -4.57 23.00 7.22
N ALA A 74 -4.89 21.79 7.67
CA ALA A 74 -5.92 21.55 8.67
C ALA A 74 -5.63 22.27 9.99
N MET A 75 -4.39 22.22 10.47
CA MET A 75 -3.95 22.93 11.67
C MET A 75 -4.10 24.46 11.51
N ARG A 76 -3.69 25.02 10.35
CA ARG A 76 -3.79 26.47 10.07
C ARG A 76 -5.22 26.96 9.99
N LEU A 77 -6.15 26.12 9.53
CA LEU A 77 -7.57 26.43 9.41
C LEU A 77 -8.35 26.20 10.72
N GLY A 78 -7.69 25.73 11.79
CA GLY A 78 -8.33 25.39 13.06
C GLY A 78 -9.28 24.20 12.99
N LEU A 79 -9.08 23.34 12.02
CA LEU A 79 -9.94 22.17 11.70
C LEU A 79 -9.45 20.94 12.47
N SER A 80 -9.08 21.11 13.74
CA SER A 80 -8.64 20.03 14.60
C SER A 80 -9.75 18.99 14.77
N GLY A 81 -9.60 17.85 14.11
CA GLY A 81 -10.42 16.65 14.27
C GLY A 81 -11.42 16.34 13.14
N GLU A 82 -11.97 17.31 12.41
CA GLU A 82 -13.03 17.05 11.41
C GLU A 82 -12.57 17.03 9.94
N LEU A 83 -11.42 17.66 9.69
CA LEU A 83 -10.74 17.65 8.38
C LEU A 83 -9.27 17.30 8.52
N MET A 84 -8.86 16.64 9.57
CA MET A 84 -7.83 15.64 9.32
C MET A 84 -8.37 14.91 8.09
N PRO A 85 -7.63 14.83 6.95
CA PRO A 85 -7.94 13.81 5.98
C PRO A 85 -8.08 12.62 6.89
N GLN A 86 -9.32 12.06 7.03
CA GLN A 86 -9.48 10.79 7.73
C GLN A 86 -8.41 10.00 7.08
N SER A 87 -7.27 10.01 7.78
CA SER A 87 -5.87 9.70 7.49
C SER A 87 -5.96 8.83 6.32
N ALA A 88 -5.77 9.34 5.10
CA ALA A 88 -6.25 8.67 3.92
C ALA A 88 -6.81 7.38 4.44
N ALA A 89 -8.15 7.29 4.71
CA ALA A 89 -8.70 6.06 5.22
C ALA A 89 -8.21 5.14 4.17
N ALA A 90 -7.03 4.65 4.46
CA ALA A 90 -5.99 4.27 3.54
C ALA A 90 -6.75 3.35 2.69
N GLU A 91 -7.03 3.70 1.43
CA GLU A 91 -7.99 2.95 0.65
C GLU A 91 -7.58 1.54 0.94
N ALA A 92 -8.29 0.92 1.87
CA ALA A 92 -7.82 -0.32 2.43
C ALA A 92 -8.12 -1.30 1.33
N HIS A 93 -7.07 -1.76 0.68
CA HIS A 93 -7.22 -2.79 -0.32
C HIS A 93 -7.71 -4.04 0.39
N ILE A 94 -8.90 -4.48 0.03
CA ILE A 94 -9.45 -5.74 0.53
C ILE A 94 -8.77 -6.86 -0.25
N LEU A 95 -7.81 -7.54 0.39
CA LEU A 95 -7.11 -8.66 -0.20
C LEU A 95 -7.70 -9.98 0.32
N PRO A 96 -7.91 -10.98 -0.56
CA PRO A 96 -8.38 -12.28 -0.13
C PRO A 96 -7.29 -13.00 0.69
N ILE A 97 -7.67 -13.64 1.79
CA ILE A 97 -6.84 -14.61 2.50
C ILE A 97 -7.13 -15.96 1.83
N VAL A 98 -6.19 -16.41 0.99
CA VAL A 98 -6.41 -17.61 0.17
C VAL A 98 -6.00 -18.92 0.86
N GLY A 99 -5.53 -18.85 2.10
CA GLY A 99 -5.22 -20.04 2.89
C GLY A 99 -3.99 -19.91 3.77
N GLU A 100 -3.44 -21.04 4.17
CA GLU A 100 -2.24 -21.14 5.00
C GLU A 100 -1.05 -21.62 4.16
N ILE A 101 0.15 -21.16 4.55
CA ILE A 101 1.39 -21.61 3.92
C ILE A 101 2.36 -22.16 4.97
N ALA A 102 2.91 -23.34 4.70
CA ALA A 102 3.91 -23.91 5.58
C ALA A 102 5.23 -23.15 5.50
N ALA A 103 5.64 -22.65 6.65
CA ALA A 103 7.02 -22.34 6.91
C ALA A 103 7.76 -23.55 7.55
N GLY A 104 7.39 -24.73 7.19
CA GLY A 104 7.96 -26.05 7.56
C GLY A 104 8.05 -26.95 6.34
N GLY A 105 7.61 -28.18 6.45
CA GLY A 105 7.42 -29.06 5.28
C GLY A 105 6.26 -28.56 4.40
N PRO A 106 6.20 -29.00 3.12
CA PRO A 106 5.12 -28.62 2.22
C PRO A 106 3.73 -29.00 2.79
N ILE A 107 2.76 -28.08 2.72
CA ILE A 107 1.36 -28.37 3.05
C ILE A 107 0.52 -28.34 1.78
N GLU A 108 -0.60 -29.06 1.78
CA GLU A 108 -1.60 -28.93 0.73
C GLU A 108 -2.13 -27.50 0.67
N ALA A 109 -2.18 -26.94 -0.54
CA ALA A 109 -2.72 -25.61 -0.79
C ALA A 109 -4.22 -25.61 -0.47
N TYR A 110 -4.61 -25.05 0.67
CA TYR A 110 -6.02 -24.88 1.03
C TYR A 110 -6.51 -23.56 0.45
N GLN A 111 -7.43 -23.63 -0.50
CA GLN A 111 -8.09 -22.47 -1.08
C GLN A 111 -9.45 -22.28 -0.42
N ASP A 112 -9.51 -21.53 0.66
CA ASP A 112 -10.78 -21.02 1.17
C ASP A 112 -10.75 -19.48 1.16
N ALA A 113 -11.23 -18.91 0.06
CA ALA A 113 -11.27 -17.46 -0.15
C ALA A 113 -12.45 -16.78 0.57
N SER A 114 -12.98 -17.39 1.65
CA SER A 114 -14.09 -16.83 2.42
C SER A 114 -13.67 -15.66 3.33
N GLU A 115 -12.39 -15.53 3.66
CA GLU A 115 -11.85 -14.48 4.49
C GLU A 115 -11.11 -13.42 3.67
N SER A 116 -11.13 -12.19 4.14
CA SER A 116 -10.40 -11.08 3.52
C SER A 116 -9.79 -10.17 4.58
N MET A 117 -8.70 -9.49 4.21
CA MET A 117 -7.98 -8.55 5.07
C MET A 117 -7.93 -7.17 4.43
N ALA A 118 -8.25 -6.14 5.21
CA ALA A 118 -8.04 -4.75 4.83
C ALA A 118 -6.56 -4.38 5.03
N VAL A 119 -5.86 -4.10 3.93
CA VAL A 119 -4.43 -3.75 3.93
C VAL A 119 -4.28 -2.27 3.58
N PRO A 120 -3.55 -1.46 4.37
CA PRO A 120 -3.30 -0.06 4.06
C PRO A 120 -2.67 0.13 2.67
N ASP A 121 -3.04 1.19 1.96
CA ASP A 121 -2.54 1.55 0.62
C ASP A 121 -1.00 1.56 0.54
N LEU A 122 -0.33 1.97 1.63
CA LEU A 122 1.14 1.96 1.75
C LEU A 122 1.75 0.56 1.56
N LEU A 123 1.04 -0.50 1.93
CA LEU A 123 1.49 -1.90 1.83
C LEU A 123 0.87 -2.63 0.64
N ALA A 124 -0.14 -2.04 0.03
CA ALA A 124 -0.81 -2.64 -1.11
C ALA A 124 0.04 -2.47 -2.37
N PRO A 125 0.26 -3.53 -3.13
CA PRO A 125 0.96 -3.43 -4.40
C PRO A 125 0.11 -2.69 -5.43
N SER A 126 0.76 -2.03 -6.39
CA SER A 126 0.11 -1.61 -7.62
C SER A 126 -0.20 -2.85 -8.48
N GLY A 127 -1.35 -3.48 -8.28
CA GLY A 127 -1.79 -4.68 -8.99
C GLY A 127 -2.38 -5.74 -8.05
N ASP A 128 -2.60 -6.93 -8.59
CA ASP A 128 -3.17 -8.04 -7.84
C ASP A 128 -2.22 -8.51 -6.72
N ALA A 129 -2.82 -8.85 -5.59
CA ALA A 129 -2.15 -9.47 -4.45
C ALA A 129 -3.11 -10.35 -3.66
N TYR A 130 -2.54 -11.25 -2.87
CA TYR A 130 -3.29 -12.07 -1.93
C TYR A 130 -2.52 -12.24 -0.63
N VAL A 131 -3.20 -12.71 0.38
CA VAL A 131 -2.66 -12.94 1.73
C VAL A 131 -2.63 -14.42 2.03
N LEU A 132 -1.56 -14.87 2.67
CA LEU A 132 -1.45 -16.21 3.25
C LEU A 132 -1.14 -16.09 4.74
N ARG A 133 -1.66 -17.01 5.53
CA ARG A 133 -1.29 -17.17 6.93
C ARG A 133 -0.12 -18.13 7.06
N VAL A 134 0.92 -17.71 7.77
CA VAL A 134 2.12 -18.52 7.98
C VAL A 134 1.88 -19.57 9.07
N ARG A 135 2.36 -20.79 8.82
CA ARG A 135 2.41 -21.88 9.78
C ARG A 135 3.84 -22.40 9.91
N GLY A 136 4.36 -22.38 11.14
CA GLY A 136 5.72 -22.84 11.46
C GLY A 136 6.74 -21.71 11.46
N ASP A 137 8.01 -22.05 11.64
CA ASP A 137 9.10 -21.16 12.01
C ASP A 137 10.33 -21.22 11.07
N SER A 138 10.24 -21.92 9.94
CA SER A 138 11.40 -22.07 9.03
C SER A 138 11.90 -20.76 8.40
N MET A 139 11.21 -19.64 8.61
CA MET A 139 11.57 -18.32 8.10
C MET A 139 11.79 -17.30 9.21
N ILE A 140 12.07 -17.76 10.45
CA ILE A 140 12.17 -16.91 11.65
C ILE A 140 13.30 -15.90 11.55
N ASP A 141 14.46 -16.26 10.96
CA ASP A 141 15.58 -15.35 10.77
C ASP A 141 15.34 -14.31 9.68
N ALA A 142 14.31 -14.50 8.86
CA ALA A 142 13.76 -13.48 7.97
C ALA A 142 12.64 -12.66 8.64
N HIS A 143 12.49 -12.78 9.97
CA HIS A 143 11.47 -12.11 10.78
C HIS A 143 10.02 -12.50 10.43
N ILE A 144 9.82 -13.67 9.85
CA ILE A 144 8.50 -14.25 9.56
C ILE A 144 8.23 -15.38 10.56
N GLN A 145 7.15 -15.25 11.33
CA GLN A 145 6.82 -16.15 12.43
C GLN A 145 5.49 -16.88 12.20
N ASP A 146 5.28 -17.92 12.96
CA ASP A 146 3.98 -18.62 13.00
C ASP A 146 2.85 -17.65 13.31
N GLY A 147 1.75 -17.73 12.57
CA GLY A 147 0.59 -16.85 12.69
C GLY A 147 0.67 -15.51 11.96
N ASP A 148 1.81 -15.14 11.38
CA ASP A 148 1.92 -13.94 10.54
C ASP A 148 1.04 -14.04 9.30
N PHE A 149 0.64 -12.87 8.80
CA PHE A 149 0.04 -12.73 7.47
C PHE A 149 1.08 -12.20 6.49
N VAL A 150 1.29 -12.90 5.40
CA VAL A 150 2.24 -12.53 4.34
C VAL A 150 1.48 -12.07 3.11
N LEU A 151 1.86 -10.88 2.61
CA LEU A 151 1.32 -10.32 1.38
C LEU A 151 2.15 -10.83 0.21
N ILE A 152 1.47 -11.44 -0.75
CA ILE A 152 2.09 -12.07 -1.90
C ILE A 152 1.63 -11.37 -3.18
N ARG A 153 2.58 -10.94 -3.99
CA ARG A 153 2.33 -10.50 -5.35
C ARG A 153 2.46 -11.68 -6.30
N PRO A 154 1.42 -12.03 -7.08
CA PRO A 154 1.48 -13.09 -8.08
C PRO A 154 2.57 -12.80 -9.12
N GLN A 155 3.45 -13.74 -9.34
CA GLN A 155 4.46 -13.70 -10.40
C GLN A 155 5.06 -15.10 -10.58
N GLU A 156 5.54 -15.39 -11.79
CA GLU A 156 6.11 -16.71 -12.15
C GLU A 156 7.64 -16.74 -12.11
N THR A 157 8.29 -15.61 -11.82
CA THR A 157 9.74 -15.47 -11.81
C THR A 157 10.25 -14.94 -10.48
N ALA A 158 11.47 -15.32 -10.11
CA ALA A 158 12.15 -14.84 -8.91
C ALA A 158 13.64 -14.57 -9.17
N ARG A 159 14.24 -13.75 -8.34
CA ARG A 159 15.67 -13.49 -8.29
C ARG A 159 16.26 -14.14 -7.05
N ASP A 160 17.56 -14.39 -7.09
CA ASP A 160 18.27 -14.92 -5.92
C ASP A 160 18.06 -14.04 -4.68
N GLY A 161 17.68 -14.69 -3.59
CA GLY A 161 17.36 -14.03 -2.32
C GLY A 161 15.90 -13.59 -2.17
N ASP A 162 15.07 -13.62 -3.23
CA ASP A 162 13.66 -13.33 -3.10
C ASP A 162 12.98 -14.39 -2.20
N ILE A 163 12.09 -13.94 -1.31
CA ILE A 163 11.21 -14.85 -0.56
C ILE A 163 9.98 -15.09 -1.42
N VAL A 164 9.72 -16.37 -1.72
CA VAL A 164 8.69 -16.77 -2.68
C VAL A 164 7.75 -17.85 -2.13
N VAL A 165 6.56 -17.86 -2.67
CA VAL A 165 5.65 -19.01 -2.62
C VAL A 165 6.02 -19.90 -3.79
N ALA A 166 6.59 -21.07 -3.49
CA ALA A 166 7.01 -22.06 -4.48
C ALA A 166 6.16 -23.33 -4.34
N GLN A 167 5.60 -23.77 -5.46
CA GLN A 167 4.98 -25.09 -5.58
C GLN A 167 6.07 -26.08 -5.95
N VAL A 168 6.25 -27.09 -5.10
CA VAL A 168 7.32 -28.09 -5.21
C VAL A 168 6.80 -29.45 -5.67
N GLU A 169 5.51 -29.74 -5.43
CA GLU A 169 4.78 -30.94 -5.87
C GLU A 169 3.36 -30.53 -6.29
N GLU A 170 2.58 -31.43 -6.87
CA GLU A 170 1.25 -31.09 -7.43
C GLU A 170 0.35 -30.29 -6.48
N ASN A 171 0.39 -30.59 -5.17
CA ASN A 171 -0.44 -29.92 -4.17
C ASN A 171 0.36 -29.29 -3.02
N SER A 172 1.68 -29.20 -3.14
CA SER A 172 2.54 -28.78 -2.04
C SER A 172 3.18 -27.43 -2.32
N VAL A 173 2.88 -26.46 -1.45
CA VAL A 173 3.45 -25.09 -1.51
C VAL A 173 4.27 -24.80 -0.27
N THR A 174 5.31 -23.98 -0.43
CA THR A 174 6.17 -23.56 0.68
C THR A 174 6.65 -22.11 0.51
N LEU A 175 6.94 -21.46 1.64
CA LEU A 175 7.53 -20.10 1.67
C LEU A 175 9.03 -20.23 2.02
N LYS A 176 9.91 -19.89 1.07
CA LYS A 176 11.37 -20.00 1.21
C LYS A 176 12.09 -18.87 0.46
N GLN A 177 13.37 -18.67 0.77
CA GLN A 177 14.25 -17.89 -0.09
C GLN A 177 14.62 -18.70 -1.33
N PHE A 178 14.50 -18.07 -2.48
CA PHE A 178 14.81 -18.67 -3.78
C PHE A 178 16.25 -18.39 -4.19
N PHE A 179 16.94 -19.42 -4.68
CA PHE A 179 18.27 -19.30 -5.31
C PHE A 179 18.34 -20.22 -6.53
N LYS A 180 18.78 -19.65 -7.65
CA LYS A 180 19.01 -20.41 -8.88
C LYS A 180 20.47 -20.81 -8.98
N GLU A 181 20.78 -22.08 -8.85
CA GLU A 181 22.11 -22.65 -8.97
C GLU A 181 22.28 -23.37 -10.33
N ALA A 182 23.51 -23.77 -10.65
CA ALA A 182 23.79 -24.50 -11.88
C ALA A 182 23.01 -25.86 -11.91
N GLY A 183 21.99 -25.93 -12.76
CA GLY A 183 21.18 -27.13 -12.97
C GLY A 183 20.17 -27.48 -11.87
N ARG A 184 19.98 -26.61 -10.87
CA ARG A 184 18.99 -26.83 -9.80
C ARG A 184 18.51 -25.52 -9.18
N ILE A 185 17.42 -25.60 -8.46
CA ILE A 185 16.88 -24.54 -7.63
C ILE A 185 17.04 -24.92 -6.17
N ARG A 186 17.58 -24.01 -5.38
CA ARG A 186 17.65 -24.15 -3.93
C ARG A 186 16.57 -23.27 -3.30
N LEU A 187 15.71 -23.90 -2.51
CA LEU A 187 14.77 -23.23 -1.62
C LEU A 187 15.34 -23.24 -0.21
N GLN A 188 15.81 -22.08 0.25
CA GLN A 188 16.54 -21.93 1.50
C GLN A 188 15.59 -21.47 2.61
N PRO A 189 15.46 -22.24 3.71
CA PRO A 189 14.85 -21.76 4.95
C PRO A 189 15.68 -20.63 5.56
N ALA A 190 15.04 -19.69 6.22
CA ALA A 190 15.68 -18.70 7.09
C ALA A 190 15.54 -19.16 8.54
N ASN A 191 16.04 -20.36 8.83
CA ASN A 191 16.14 -20.98 10.15
C ASN A 191 17.15 -22.13 10.02
N PRO A 192 18.26 -22.13 10.78
CA PRO A 192 19.30 -23.17 10.69
C PRO A 192 18.84 -24.57 11.10
N GLU A 193 17.71 -24.69 11.80
CA GLU A 193 17.13 -26.00 12.14
C GLU A 193 16.54 -26.74 10.95
N TYR A 194 16.33 -26.05 9.82
CA TYR A 194 15.77 -26.63 8.61
C TYR A 194 16.82 -26.72 7.49
N PRO A 195 17.02 -27.90 6.91
CA PRO A 195 17.95 -28.03 5.79
C PRO A 195 17.39 -27.35 4.51
N PRO A 196 18.26 -26.87 3.62
CA PRO A 196 17.83 -26.39 2.31
C PRO A 196 17.24 -27.53 1.47
N MET A 197 16.25 -27.19 0.64
CA MET A 197 15.61 -28.11 -0.29
C MET A 197 16.10 -27.81 -1.70
N PHE A 198 16.35 -28.89 -2.48
CA PHE A 198 16.86 -28.80 -3.84
C PHE A 198 15.91 -29.48 -4.83
N TYR A 199 15.59 -28.77 -5.91
CA TYR A 199 14.72 -29.22 -6.96
C TYR A 199 15.35 -28.95 -8.33
N THR A 200 15.00 -29.74 -9.32
CA THR A 200 15.38 -29.47 -10.73
C THR A 200 14.53 -28.36 -11.32
N ASP A 201 13.28 -28.27 -10.87
CA ASP A 201 12.32 -27.24 -11.26
C ASP A 201 11.33 -26.99 -10.13
N VAL A 202 10.83 -25.75 -10.02
CA VAL A 202 9.74 -25.34 -9.11
C VAL A 202 8.87 -24.30 -9.81
N ARG A 203 7.58 -24.33 -9.54
CA ARG A 203 6.67 -23.30 -10.03
C ARG A 203 6.56 -22.19 -9.00
N ILE A 204 7.03 -21.00 -9.34
CA ILE A 204 6.84 -19.80 -8.52
C ILE A 204 5.39 -19.33 -8.69
N GLN A 205 4.67 -19.17 -7.59
CA GLN A 205 3.29 -18.65 -7.56
C GLN A 205 3.24 -17.19 -7.19
N GLY A 206 4.27 -16.69 -6.49
CA GLY A 206 4.34 -15.28 -6.14
C GLY A 206 5.55 -14.96 -5.26
N LYS A 207 5.76 -13.66 -5.07
CA LYS A 207 6.83 -13.09 -4.25
C LYS A 207 6.26 -12.39 -3.03
N LEU A 208 6.91 -12.56 -1.89
CA LEU A 208 6.65 -11.81 -0.66
C LEU A 208 6.92 -10.32 -0.88
N ILE A 209 5.97 -9.47 -0.50
CA ILE A 209 6.06 -8.01 -0.57
C ILE A 209 5.83 -7.33 0.78
N GLY A 210 5.28 -8.04 1.75
CA GLY A 210 5.03 -7.49 3.09
C GLY A 210 4.65 -8.56 4.09
N VAL A 211 4.81 -8.23 5.37
CA VAL A 211 4.41 -9.07 6.51
C VAL A 211 3.55 -8.22 7.44
N ILE A 212 2.45 -8.76 7.89
CA ILE A 212 1.56 -8.16 8.88
C ILE A 212 1.51 -9.09 10.09
N ARG A 213 1.83 -8.55 11.27
CA ARG A 213 1.74 -9.26 12.53
C ARG A 213 0.82 -8.53 13.48
N ARG A 214 -0.11 -9.26 14.08
CA ARG A 214 -0.89 -8.77 15.21
C ARG A 214 -0.18 -9.18 16.51
N LEU A 215 0.14 -8.21 17.33
CA LEU A 215 0.68 -8.43 18.68
C LEU A 215 -0.51 -8.36 19.63
N ASP A 216 -0.76 -9.46 20.33
CA ASP A 216 -1.81 -9.55 21.36
C ASP A 216 -1.27 -9.06 22.71
#